data_8523462cde94b97c5dfb9bd4568a995e
#
_entry.id   8523462cde94b97c5dfb9bd4568a995e
#
_cell.length_a   1.000
_cell.length_b   1.000
_cell.length_c   1.000
_cell.angle_alpha   90.00
_cell.angle_beta   90.00
_cell.angle_gamma   90.00
#
_symmetry.space_group_name_H-M   'P 1'
#
loop_
_entity.id
_entity.type
_entity.pdbx_description
1 polymer ?
#
loop_
_entity_poly.entity_id
_entity_poly.type
_entity_poly.pdbx_seq_one_letter_code
_entity_poly.pdbx_strand_id
1 'polypeptide(L)'
;MLNYTQISVTLPQKFEDVLSAFFLQEFHSPAVIDDPDLLPSHSDTFDSREKNIISPGSIKVTCALENYSSLLKEQLLEFLSQLGCSYELEWEELEQKDWQEEWKKHYSGIHIPGFILVVPPWLSHESSEEKTVIINPGNGFGTGTHPTTFMCLQEM
;
A
#
# COMPACT_ATOMS: atom_id res chain seq x y z
N MET A 1 -6.74 -16.26 -13.80
CA MET A 1 -6.23 -15.02 -13.19
C MET A 1 -7.17 -14.68 -12.08
N LEU A 2 -6.68 -14.47 -10.88
CA LEU A 2 -7.49 -14.00 -9.77
C LEU A 2 -7.68 -12.48 -9.95
N ASN A 3 -8.90 -12.05 -10.12
CA ASN A 3 -9.22 -10.62 -10.14
C ASN A 3 -9.66 -10.23 -8.73
N TYR A 4 -9.10 -9.15 -8.24
CA TYR A 4 -9.50 -8.56 -6.97
C TYR A 4 -10.41 -7.38 -7.22
N THR A 5 -11.42 -7.22 -6.38
CA THR A 5 -12.23 -6.01 -6.35
C THR A 5 -11.90 -5.24 -5.09
N GLN A 6 -11.40 -4.04 -5.26
CA GLN A 6 -11.19 -3.10 -4.16
C GLN A 6 -12.48 -2.33 -3.91
N ILE A 7 -12.88 -2.26 -2.66
CA ILE A 7 -14.03 -1.49 -2.20
C ILE A 7 -13.52 -0.45 -1.23
N SER A 8 -13.82 0.82 -1.49
CA SER A 8 -13.48 1.93 -0.61
C SER A 8 -14.72 2.69 -0.22
N VAL A 9 -14.88 2.93 1.08
CA VAL A 9 -16.01 3.68 1.64
C VAL A 9 -15.45 4.86 2.43
N THR A 10 -15.81 6.08 2.03
CA THR A 10 -15.50 7.29 2.78
C THR A 10 -16.73 7.69 3.60
N LEU A 11 -16.57 7.83 4.91
CA LEU A 11 -17.66 8.09 5.84
C LEU A 11 -17.15 8.79 7.11
N PRO A 12 -18.05 9.33 8.00
CA PRO A 12 -17.61 9.94 9.25
C PRO A 12 -16.86 8.97 10.15
N GLN A 13 -15.74 9.41 10.73
CA GLN A 13 -14.80 8.60 11.53
C GLN A 13 -15.47 7.77 12.62
N LYS A 14 -16.53 8.26 13.25
CA LYS A 14 -17.27 7.52 14.31
C LYS A 14 -17.83 6.16 13.88
N PHE A 15 -17.87 5.85 12.58
CA PHE A 15 -18.35 4.59 12.01
C PHE A 15 -17.22 3.64 11.59
N GLU A 16 -15.98 3.98 11.86
CA GLU A 16 -14.79 3.20 11.51
C GLU A 16 -14.88 1.75 11.99
N ASP A 17 -15.04 1.58 13.30
CA ASP A 17 -15.07 0.26 13.93
C ASP A 17 -16.19 -0.61 13.40
N VAL A 18 -17.36 -0.02 13.19
CA VAL A 18 -18.55 -0.74 12.73
C VAL A 18 -18.40 -1.21 11.28
N LEU A 19 -17.84 -0.37 10.40
CA LEU A 19 -17.59 -0.75 9.01
C LEU A 19 -16.44 -1.74 8.89
N SER A 20 -15.37 -1.57 9.66
CA SER A 20 -14.24 -2.50 9.68
C SER A 20 -14.66 -3.88 10.18
N ALA A 21 -15.54 -3.92 11.20
CA ALA A 21 -16.12 -5.16 11.68
C ALA A 21 -17.01 -5.82 10.63
N PHE A 22 -17.82 -5.05 9.90
CA PHE A 22 -18.64 -5.55 8.81
C PHE A 22 -17.78 -6.21 7.71
N PHE A 23 -16.72 -5.54 7.25
CA PHE A 23 -15.82 -6.10 6.24
C PHE A 23 -15.17 -7.40 6.71
N LEU A 24 -14.74 -7.46 7.97
CA LEU A 24 -14.12 -8.66 8.51
C LEU A 24 -15.12 -9.83 8.65
N GLN A 25 -16.35 -9.56 9.09
CA GLN A 25 -17.34 -10.60 9.38
C GLN A 25 -18.05 -11.09 8.12
N GLU A 26 -18.48 -10.19 7.24
CA GLU A 26 -19.28 -10.54 6.07
C GLU A 26 -18.42 -10.82 4.83
N PHE A 27 -17.31 -10.09 4.69
CA PHE A 27 -16.44 -10.19 3.53
C PHE A 27 -15.17 -11.01 3.80
N HIS A 28 -14.91 -11.37 5.05
CA HIS A 28 -13.69 -12.06 5.50
C HIS A 28 -12.41 -11.36 5.05
N SER A 29 -12.48 -10.04 4.87
CA SER A 29 -11.38 -9.20 4.41
C SER A 29 -11.03 -8.16 5.47
N PRO A 30 -9.75 -8.04 5.87
CA PRO A 30 -9.33 -6.98 6.76
C PRO A 30 -9.45 -5.63 6.05
N ALA A 31 -9.80 -4.59 6.83
CA ALA A 31 -9.86 -3.23 6.34
C ALA A 31 -8.53 -2.51 6.46
N VAL A 32 -8.23 -1.68 5.48
CA VAL A 32 -7.17 -0.66 5.54
C VAL A 32 -7.85 0.69 5.77
N ILE A 33 -7.37 1.44 6.74
CA ILE A 33 -7.97 2.71 7.16
C ILE A 33 -7.01 3.84 6.80
N ASP A 34 -7.50 4.78 5.99
CA ASP A 34 -6.82 6.03 5.68
C ASP A 34 -7.49 7.15 6.50
N ASP A 35 -6.84 7.54 7.59
CA ASP A 35 -7.27 8.63 8.45
C ASP A 35 -6.35 9.83 8.19
N PRO A 36 -6.87 10.93 7.62
CA PRO A 36 -6.06 12.11 7.32
C PRO A 36 -5.55 12.82 8.57
N ASP A 37 -6.19 12.61 9.73
CA ASP A 37 -5.81 13.25 10.99
C ASP A 37 -4.63 12.51 11.67
N LEU A 38 -4.37 11.24 11.30
CA LEU A 38 -3.28 10.43 11.84
C LEU A 38 -2.01 10.46 10.99
N LEU A 39 -2.07 10.96 9.76
CA LEU A 39 -0.89 11.03 8.89
C LEU A 39 0.05 12.12 9.39
N PRO A 40 1.34 11.79 9.68
CA PRO A 40 2.32 12.80 10.00
C PRO A 40 2.46 13.79 8.83
N SER A 41 2.51 15.08 9.14
CA SER A 41 2.63 16.18 8.18
C SER A 41 3.95 16.19 7.39
N HIS A 42 4.79 15.18 7.53
CA HIS A 42 6.06 15.04 6.84
C HIS A 42 5.89 14.20 5.57
N SER A 43 6.04 14.88 4.45
CA SER A 43 5.91 14.44 3.07
C SER A 43 7.08 13.56 2.56
N ASP A 44 7.70 12.75 3.40
CA ASP A 44 8.87 11.95 3.03
C ASP A 44 8.53 10.50 2.66
N THR A 45 7.27 10.14 2.61
CA THR A 45 6.87 8.86 2.04
C THR A 45 6.65 9.01 0.55
N PHE A 46 7.43 8.25 -0.19
CA PHE A 46 7.41 8.08 -1.66
C PHE A 46 6.10 7.40 -2.12
N ASP A 47 4.97 7.95 -1.72
CA ASP A 47 3.67 7.47 -2.15
C ASP A 47 3.00 8.53 -3.00
N SER A 48 3.16 8.36 -4.33
CA SER A 48 2.51 9.18 -5.35
C SER A 48 1.02 8.86 -5.53
N ARG A 49 0.36 8.30 -4.53
CA ARG A 49 -1.09 8.20 -4.55
C ARG A 49 -1.65 9.61 -4.55
N GLU A 50 -2.44 9.93 -5.55
CA GLU A 50 -3.22 11.16 -5.59
C GLU A 50 -3.92 11.29 -4.22
N LYS A 51 -3.63 12.39 -3.53
CA LYS A 51 -4.28 12.70 -2.26
C LYS A 51 -5.76 12.88 -2.56
N ASN A 52 -6.53 11.82 -2.45
CA ASN A 52 -7.97 11.96 -2.33
C ASN A 52 -8.18 12.80 -1.07
N ILE A 53 -8.63 14.04 -1.27
CA ILE A 53 -8.86 15.00 -0.18
C ILE A 53 -10.06 14.46 0.59
N ILE A 54 -9.79 13.68 1.63
CA ILE A 54 -10.81 13.24 2.58
C ILE A 54 -11.19 14.45 3.42
N SER A 55 -12.48 14.73 3.54
CA SER A 55 -12.98 15.85 4.35
C SER A 55 -12.61 15.67 5.81
N PRO A 56 -12.28 16.74 6.55
CA PRO A 56 -11.97 16.66 7.99
C PRO A 56 -13.09 15.95 8.77
N GLY A 57 -12.71 15.02 9.66
CA GLY A 57 -13.65 14.19 10.43
C GLY A 57 -14.26 13.01 9.64
N SER A 58 -13.78 12.77 8.44
CA SER A 58 -14.11 11.57 7.64
C SER A 58 -12.86 10.72 7.43
N ILE A 59 -13.07 9.42 7.25
CA ILE A 59 -12.04 8.43 6.97
C ILE A 59 -12.40 7.66 5.72
N LYS A 60 -11.41 7.07 5.08
CA LYS A 60 -11.59 6.12 3.98
C LYS A 60 -11.22 4.72 4.46
N VAL A 61 -12.18 3.81 4.42
CA VAL A 61 -12.00 2.40 4.81
C VAL A 61 -12.04 1.56 3.53
N THR A 62 -10.99 0.80 3.30
CA THR A 62 -10.80 0.04 2.07
C THR A 62 -10.62 -1.44 2.38
N CYS A 63 -11.27 -2.32 1.63
CA CYS A 63 -11.02 -3.75 1.64
C CYS A 63 -10.84 -4.29 0.20
N ALA A 64 -10.20 -5.46 0.07
CA ALA A 64 -10.01 -6.14 -1.20
C ALA A 64 -10.63 -7.54 -1.18
N LEU A 65 -11.43 -7.87 -2.18
CA LEU A 65 -12.14 -9.12 -2.31
C LEU A 65 -11.62 -9.93 -3.50
N GLU A 66 -11.29 -11.21 -3.28
CA GLU A 66 -10.90 -12.13 -4.36
C GLU A 66 -12.10 -12.57 -5.21
N ASN A 67 -13.27 -12.70 -4.59
CA ASN A 67 -14.48 -13.21 -5.23
C ASN A 67 -15.62 -12.20 -5.02
N TYR A 68 -15.69 -11.24 -5.90
CA TYR A 68 -16.79 -10.28 -5.91
C TYR A 68 -18.08 -10.93 -6.40
N SER A 69 -19.19 -10.65 -5.71
CA SER A 69 -20.54 -10.99 -6.16
C SER A 69 -21.49 -9.81 -5.98
N SER A 70 -22.53 -9.75 -6.81
CA SER A 70 -23.59 -8.73 -6.68
C SER A 70 -24.28 -8.77 -5.32
N LEU A 71 -24.35 -9.96 -4.70
CA LEU A 71 -24.93 -10.14 -3.37
C LEU A 71 -24.14 -9.39 -2.29
N LEU A 72 -22.81 -9.44 -2.34
CA LEU A 72 -21.94 -8.70 -1.39
C LEU A 72 -22.15 -7.18 -1.53
N LYS A 73 -22.38 -6.72 -2.75
CA LYS A 73 -22.70 -5.32 -3.00
C LYS A 73 -24.03 -4.91 -2.36
N GLU A 74 -25.06 -5.73 -2.55
CA GLU A 74 -26.38 -5.47 -1.96
C GLU A 74 -26.31 -5.45 -0.43
N GLN A 75 -25.61 -6.41 0.18
CA GLN A 75 -25.38 -6.45 1.62
C GLN A 75 -24.68 -5.19 2.14
N LEU A 76 -23.63 -4.73 1.45
CA LEU A 76 -22.93 -3.50 1.84
C LEU A 76 -23.84 -2.27 1.72
N LEU A 77 -24.59 -2.13 0.63
CA LEU A 77 -25.49 -1.01 0.45
C LEU A 77 -26.62 -0.99 1.50
N GLU A 78 -27.18 -2.14 1.83
CA GLU A 78 -28.15 -2.28 2.91
C GLU A 78 -27.55 -1.85 4.26
N PHE A 79 -26.36 -2.37 4.59
CA PHE A 79 -25.65 -2.00 5.80
C PHE A 79 -25.37 -0.50 5.88
N LEU A 80 -24.82 0.11 4.82
CA LEU A 80 -24.53 1.56 4.78
C LEU A 80 -25.80 2.39 4.91
N SER A 81 -26.92 1.96 4.34
CA SER A 81 -28.22 2.64 4.49
C SER A 81 -28.71 2.67 5.93
N GLN A 82 -28.42 1.62 6.70
CA GLN A 82 -28.80 1.52 8.13
C GLN A 82 -27.95 2.43 9.03
N LEU A 83 -26.75 2.82 8.61
CA LEU A 83 -25.90 3.73 9.38
C LEU A 83 -26.47 5.16 9.44
N GLY A 84 -27.33 5.53 8.51
CA GLY A 84 -28.00 6.85 8.50
C GLY A 84 -27.04 8.03 8.35
N CYS A 85 -25.87 7.84 7.71
CA CYS A 85 -24.90 8.88 7.44
C CYS A 85 -24.67 9.05 5.94
N SER A 86 -24.07 10.17 5.54
CA SER A 86 -23.55 10.34 4.19
C SER A 86 -22.28 9.51 4.02
N TYR A 87 -22.12 8.89 2.86
CA TYR A 87 -20.93 8.14 2.48
C TYR A 87 -20.63 8.28 1.01
N GLU A 88 -19.37 8.07 0.64
CA GLU A 88 -18.93 7.88 -0.75
C GLU A 88 -18.46 6.44 -0.90
N LEU A 89 -18.84 5.79 -2.00
CA LEU A 89 -18.55 4.39 -2.25
C LEU A 89 -17.88 4.25 -3.62
N GLU A 90 -16.67 3.69 -3.61
CA GLU A 90 -15.87 3.44 -4.82
C GLU A 90 -15.63 1.94 -4.97
N TRP A 91 -15.68 1.47 -6.22
CA TRP A 91 -15.38 0.10 -6.61
C TRP A 91 -14.36 0.12 -7.72
N GLU A 92 -13.29 -0.62 -7.54
CA GLU A 92 -12.23 -0.73 -8.52
C GLU A 92 -11.87 -2.21 -8.74
N GLU A 93 -11.88 -2.66 -9.98
CA GLU A 93 -11.35 -3.98 -10.33
C GLU A 93 -9.85 -3.87 -10.47
N LEU A 94 -9.13 -4.59 -9.60
CA LEU A 94 -7.68 -4.66 -9.63
C LEU A 94 -7.26 -5.89 -10.45
N GLU A 95 -6.60 -5.65 -11.55
CA GLU A 95 -5.87 -6.71 -12.23
C GLU A 95 -4.72 -7.17 -11.31
N GLN A 96 -4.56 -8.48 -11.22
CA GLN A 96 -3.41 -9.03 -10.52
C GLN A 96 -2.13 -8.65 -11.27
N LYS A 97 -1.56 -7.50 -10.93
CA LYS A 97 -0.22 -7.13 -11.35
C LYS A 97 0.77 -7.99 -10.57
N ASP A 98 1.76 -8.49 -11.27
CA ASP A 98 2.90 -9.12 -10.61
C ASP A 98 3.70 -8.01 -9.88
N TRP A 99 3.34 -7.78 -8.63
CA TRP A 99 3.99 -6.77 -7.78
C TRP A 99 5.49 -7.02 -7.66
N GLN A 100 5.93 -8.27 -7.81
CA GLN A 100 7.34 -8.62 -7.80
C GLN A 100 8.08 -8.07 -9.01
N GLU A 101 7.41 -7.98 -10.15
CA GLU A 101 8.01 -7.38 -11.36
C GLU A 101 7.83 -5.86 -11.39
N GLU A 102 6.73 -5.34 -10.84
CA GLU A 102 6.46 -3.91 -10.90
C GLU A 102 7.41 -3.09 -10.02
N TRP A 103 7.65 -3.51 -8.76
CA TRP A 103 8.58 -2.77 -7.90
C TRP A 103 10.03 -2.85 -8.37
N LYS A 104 10.43 -3.96 -9.04
CA LYS A 104 11.78 -4.08 -9.62
C LYS A 104 12.09 -2.98 -10.62
N LYS A 105 11.09 -2.51 -11.38
CA LYS A 105 11.24 -1.44 -12.38
C LYS A 105 11.59 -0.09 -11.75
N HIS A 106 11.16 0.14 -10.52
CA HIS A 106 11.36 1.38 -9.80
C HIS A 106 12.55 1.34 -8.83
N TYR A 107 13.20 0.19 -8.71
CA TYR A 107 14.33 0.03 -7.81
C TYR A 107 15.65 0.43 -8.49
N SER A 108 16.30 1.47 -7.98
CA SER A 108 17.54 2.03 -8.58
C SER A 108 18.84 1.61 -7.90
N GLY A 109 18.77 0.75 -6.87
CA GLY A 109 19.94 0.44 -6.04
C GLY A 109 20.27 1.55 -5.03
N ILE A 110 21.33 1.36 -4.25
CA ILE A 110 21.78 2.30 -3.23
C ILE A 110 23.22 2.66 -3.53
N HIS A 111 23.47 3.93 -3.77
CA HIS A 111 24.79 4.47 -3.98
C HIS A 111 25.31 5.12 -2.70
N ILE A 112 26.46 4.62 -2.20
CA ILE A 112 27.18 5.21 -1.08
C ILE A 112 28.39 5.93 -1.65
N PRO A 113 28.39 7.28 -1.69
CA PRO A 113 29.40 8.07 -2.37
C PRO A 113 30.82 7.73 -1.91
N GLY A 114 31.70 7.45 -2.87
CA GLY A 114 33.11 7.16 -2.61
C GLY A 114 33.39 5.78 -2.01
N PHE A 115 32.39 4.92 -1.91
CA PHE A 115 32.58 3.65 -1.22
C PHE A 115 32.03 2.43 -1.98
N ILE A 116 30.72 2.30 -2.15
CA ILE A 116 30.09 1.08 -2.65
C ILE A 116 28.76 1.38 -3.36
N LEU A 117 28.45 0.61 -4.38
CA LEU A 117 27.14 0.52 -5.01
C LEU A 117 26.47 -0.81 -4.59
N VAL A 118 25.32 -0.73 -3.97
CA VAL A 118 24.49 -1.90 -3.62
C VAL A 118 23.37 -2.05 -4.62
N VAL A 119 23.36 -3.15 -5.36
CA VAL A 119 22.36 -3.40 -6.41
C VAL A 119 21.74 -4.79 -6.28
N PRO A 120 20.52 -4.98 -6.75
CA PRO A 120 19.92 -6.30 -6.90
C PRO A 120 20.53 -7.03 -8.11
N PRO A 121 20.36 -8.36 -8.22
CA PRO A 121 20.91 -9.17 -9.30
C PRO A 121 20.53 -8.69 -10.71
N TRP A 122 19.32 -8.15 -10.88
CA TRP A 122 18.82 -7.67 -12.19
C TRP A 122 19.43 -6.35 -12.66
N LEU A 123 20.10 -5.58 -11.78
CA LEU A 123 20.84 -4.36 -12.12
C LEU A 123 22.36 -4.53 -12.09
N SER A 124 22.86 -5.72 -11.80
CA SER A 124 24.30 -5.95 -11.64
C SER A 124 25.13 -5.71 -12.91
N HIS A 125 24.50 -5.76 -14.07
CA HIS A 125 25.16 -5.55 -15.38
C HIS A 125 25.35 -4.07 -15.75
N GLU A 126 24.64 -3.17 -15.09
CA GLU A 126 24.70 -1.73 -15.37
C GLU A 126 25.77 -1.02 -14.55
N SER A 127 26.40 -1.72 -13.62
CA SER A 127 27.35 -1.16 -12.69
C SER A 127 28.75 -1.13 -13.28
N SER A 128 29.31 0.06 -13.46
CA SER A 128 30.72 0.30 -13.80
C SER A 128 31.60 0.57 -12.59
N GLU A 129 31.06 0.51 -11.40
CA GLU A 129 31.74 0.78 -10.13
C GLU A 129 32.65 -0.38 -9.75
N GLU A 130 33.87 -0.07 -9.28
CA GLU A 130 34.84 -1.09 -8.88
C GLU A 130 34.39 -1.92 -7.66
N LYS A 131 33.54 -1.35 -6.82
CA LYS A 131 33.03 -2.00 -5.61
C LYS A 131 31.50 -2.07 -5.66
N THR A 132 31.00 -3.20 -6.10
CA THR A 132 29.56 -3.45 -6.14
C THR A 132 29.20 -4.62 -5.25
N VAL A 133 28.19 -4.42 -4.39
CA VAL A 133 27.59 -5.47 -3.56
C VAL A 133 26.25 -5.85 -4.16
N ILE A 134 26.08 -7.13 -4.45
CA ILE A 134 24.83 -7.66 -5.00
C ILE A 134 24.00 -8.22 -3.84
N ILE A 135 22.83 -7.64 -3.60
CA ILE A 135 21.88 -8.12 -2.59
C ILE A 135 20.58 -8.47 -3.28
N ASN A 136 20.10 -9.69 -3.07
CA ASN A 136 18.77 -10.09 -3.53
C ASN A 136 17.72 -9.71 -2.47
N PRO A 137 16.91 -8.67 -2.68
CA PRO A 137 15.91 -8.27 -1.71
C PRO A 137 14.82 -9.34 -1.59
N GLY A 138 14.45 -9.70 -0.37
CA GLY A 138 13.31 -10.55 -0.10
C GLY A 138 11.98 -9.78 -0.19
N ASN A 139 10.86 -10.52 -0.14
CA ASN A 139 9.51 -9.94 -0.26
C ASN A 139 9.11 -8.98 0.87
N GLY A 140 9.86 -8.90 1.98
CA GLY A 140 9.50 -8.05 3.11
C GLY A 140 10.65 -7.22 3.66
N PHE A 141 11.90 -7.65 3.44
CA PHE A 141 13.09 -6.99 3.96
C PHE A 141 14.27 -7.19 3.00
N GLY A 142 15.28 -6.33 3.13
CA GLY A 142 16.54 -6.49 2.40
C GLY A 142 16.67 -5.57 1.19
N THR A 143 15.80 -4.57 1.04
CA THR A 143 15.94 -3.54 0.00
C THR A 143 17.19 -2.69 0.19
N GLY A 144 17.76 -2.70 1.41
CA GLY A 144 18.93 -1.89 1.75
C GLY A 144 18.67 -0.40 1.93
N THR A 145 17.46 0.07 1.63
CA THR A 145 17.09 1.49 1.70
C THR A 145 16.90 2.02 3.13
N HIS A 146 16.87 1.11 4.13
CA HIS A 146 16.69 1.53 5.51
C HIS A 146 17.91 2.29 6.02
N PRO A 147 17.75 3.40 6.77
CA PRO A 147 18.87 4.19 7.30
C PRO A 147 19.92 3.38 8.05
N THR A 148 19.52 2.34 8.79
CA THR A 148 20.45 1.47 9.51
C THR A 148 21.38 0.69 8.58
N THR A 149 20.89 0.24 7.42
CA THR A 149 21.75 -0.42 6.41
C THR A 149 22.78 0.55 5.87
N PHE A 150 22.34 1.78 5.55
CA PHE A 150 23.24 2.83 5.09
C PHE A 150 24.33 3.15 6.11
N MET A 151 23.95 3.31 7.39
CA MET A 151 24.91 3.55 8.48
C MET A 151 25.91 2.40 8.65
N CYS A 152 25.45 1.17 8.61
CA CYS A 152 26.34 0.01 8.68
C CYS A 152 27.35 -0.03 7.53
N LEU A 153 26.92 0.31 6.31
CA LEU A 153 27.77 0.32 5.14
C LEU A 153 28.78 1.49 5.14
N GLN A 154 28.44 2.62 5.78
CA GLN A 154 29.36 3.74 5.95
C GLN A 154 30.49 3.46 6.94
N GLU A 155 30.26 2.60 7.93
CA GLU A 155 31.24 2.25 8.95
C GLU A 155 32.17 1.08 8.54
N MET A 156 31.93 0.48 7.37
CA MET A 156 32.77 -0.61 6.82
C MET A 156 33.92 -0.05 5.97
#